data_15fc5821fd37608d2056287b09ed63dd
#
_entry.id   15fc5821fd37608d2056287b09ed63dd
#
_cell.length_a   1.000
_cell.length_b   1.000
_cell.length_c   1.000
_cell.angle_alpha   90.00
_cell.angle_beta   90.00
_cell.angle_gamma   90.00
#
_symmetry.space_group_name_H-M   'P 1'
#
loop_
_entity.id
_entity.type
_entity.pdbx_description
1 polymer ?
#
loop_
_entity_poly.entity_id
_entity_poly.type
_entity_poly.pdbx_seq_one_letter_code
_entity_poly.pdbx_strand_id
1 'polypeptide(L)'
;MRRLRLATIVVVTDSTPTIHQHENRSVELLIIGAGPAGATAAIHAGRRGISTLLIDAQPFPRDKTCGDGLTPRAIHQLQLLGLADSVVARYRSHGLKLHGFGGSVTAPWPESAFGTVGSAMPRREFDDFLVGCARSHPSVEFLGGVRAVAVSMSTPVGAGSDSIISGSGTVSGDAASVGALVAAVELSDGSWVRPKQVIVADGVRSPIGKLLGRTWHKGEVYGIAARSYCATPRSEEPWIHSHLELRDADGVAQPGYGWIFPLGNGLANVGCGALSTDRRPARINTKKLLGLYAQQCRPEWGFGAPDRVASALLPMGGAVSGVAGRNWMLIGDAAACVNPLNGEGIDYGMETARLAVECLGAGKDYTLLWPDVLRREYGEAFGLARMLARLLTYPQLLPVVGPVALRRPLGRHVMPV
;
A
#
# COMPACT_ATOMS: atom_id res chain seq x y z
N MET A 1 43.35 13.47 26.22
CA MET A 1 43.39 12.06 26.64
C MET A 1 42.03 11.41 26.37
N ARG A 2 41.84 10.75 25.23
CA ARG A 2 40.64 9.99 24.87
C ARG A 2 40.88 8.53 25.23
N ARG A 3 40.10 7.98 26.14
CA ARG A 3 40.15 6.55 26.49
C ARG A 3 39.44 5.74 25.39
N LEU A 4 40.22 4.92 24.68
CA LEU A 4 39.72 3.83 23.87
C LEU A 4 39.09 2.79 24.80
N ARG A 5 37.81 2.44 24.55
CA ARG A 5 37.20 1.24 25.09
C ARG A 5 37.46 0.09 24.13
N LEU A 6 38.23 -0.89 24.57
CA LEU A 6 38.42 -2.16 23.93
C LEU A 6 37.06 -2.92 23.96
N ALA A 7 36.58 -3.31 22.80
CA ALA A 7 35.45 -4.26 22.68
C ALA A 7 36.01 -5.67 22.89
N THR A 8 35.49 -6.36 23.88
CA THR A 8 35.78 -7.77 24.13
C THR A 8 35.08 -8.60 23.09
N ILE A 9 35.83 -9.28 22.23
CA ILE A 9 35.30 -10.29 21.31
C ILE A 9 35.09 -11.56 22.16
N VAL A 10 33.81 -11.91 22.39
CA VAL A 10 33.44 -13.23 22.93
C VAL A 10 33.35 -14.19 21.76
N VAL A 11 34.35 -15.04 21.62
CA VAL A 11 34.28 -16.20 20.73
C VAL A 11 33.39 -17.22 21.43
N VAL A 12 32.17 -17.38 20.98
CA VAL A 12 31.27 -18.48 21.39
C VAL A 12 31.66 -19.71 20.58
N THR A 13 32.37 -20.61 21.21
CA THR A 13 32.61 -21.94 20.69
C THR A 13 31.32 -22.76 20.71
N ASP A 14 31.04 -23.37 19.58
CA ASP A 14 30.16 -24.50 19.30
C ASP A 14 29.31 -25.04 20.47
N SER A 15 28.08 -24.57 20.55
CA SER A 15 26.96 -25.35 21.05
C SER A 15 25.82 -25.15 20.05
N THR A 16 25.60 -26.18 19.24
CA THR A 16 24.41 -26.32 18.40
C THR A 16 23.18 -25.96 19.25
N PRO A 17 22.43 -24.91 18.97
CA PRO A 17 21.22 -24.66 19.72
C PRO A 17 20.28 -25.83 19.44
N THR A 18 19.90 -26.54 20.49
CA THR A 18 18.81 -27.53 20.46
C THR A 18 17.58 -26.78 19.95
N ILE A 19 17.27 -26.96 18.67
CA ILE A 19 16.06 -26.45 18.05
C ILE A 19 14.91 -27.14 18.80
N HIS A 20 14.27 -26.41 19.72
CA HIS A 20 12.98 -26.81 20.22
C HIS A 20 12.11 -27.08 19.02
N GLN A 21 11.43 -28.25 19.01
CA GLN A 21 10.53 -28.70 17.96
C GLN A 21 9.33 -27.73 17.84
N HIS A 22 9.55 -26.56 17.27
CA HIS A 22 8.48 -25.73 16.73
C HIS A 22 8.11 -26.33 15.38
N GLU A 23 6.84 -26.64 15.18
CA GLU A 23 6.32 -27.33 14.01
C GLU A 23 6.81 -26.66 12.72
N ASN A 24 7.66 -27.38 11.99
CA ASN A 24 8.10 -26.99 10.65
C ASN A 24 6.95 -27.20 9.67
N ARG A 25 6.25 -26.13 9.36
CA ARG A 25 5.11 -26.17 8.45
C ARG A 25 5.55 -25.96 7.02
N SER A 26 5.14 -26.83 6.08
CA SER A 26 5.36 -26.65 4.65
C SER A 26 4.08 -26.22 3.95
N VAL A 27 4.19 -25.20 3.07
CA VAL A 27 3.07 -24.68 2.27
C VAL A 27 3.51 -24.42 0.83
N GLU A 28 2.58 -24.46 -0.11
CA GLU A 28 2.90 -24.09 -1.49
C GLU A 28 3.12 -22.60 -1.63
N LEU A 29 2.26 -21.80 -0.96
CA LEU A 29 2.32 -20.34 -0.99
C LEU A 29 2.24 -19.79 0.42
N LEU A 30 3.20 -18.93 0.77
CA LEU A 30 3.11 -18.05 1.94
C LEU A 30 2.81 -16.62 1.48
N ILE A 31 1.76 -16.01 2.04
CA ILE A 31 1.42 -14.60 1.81
C ILE A 31 1.62 -13.84 3.11
N ILE A 32 2.48 -12.81 3.08
CA ILE A 32 2.86 -12.02 4.26
C ILE A 32 2.18 -10.64 4.19
N GLY A 33 1.21 -10.42 5.05
CA GLY A 33 0.34 -9.24 5.11
C GLY A 33 -1.04 -9.51 4.51
N ALA A 34 -2.10 -9.29 5.30
CA ALA A 34 -3.49 -9.53 4.93
C ALA A 34 -4.27 -8.22 4.68
N GLY A 35 -3.61 -7.16 4.19
CA GLY A 35 -4.27 -6.00 3.62
C GLY A 35 -4.93 -6.33 2.28
N PRO A 36 -5.51 -5.33 1.56
CA PRO A 36 -6.23 -5.59 0.31
C PRO A 36 -5.43 -6.40 -0.70
N ALA A 37 -4.13 -6.12 -0.85
CA ALA A 37 -3.27 -6.86 -1.76
C ALA A 37 -3.12 -8.33 -1.34
N GLY A 38 -2.72 -8.60 -0.09
CA GLY A 38 -2.47 -9.98 0.37
C GLY A 38 -3.75 -10.80 0.47
N ALA A 39 -4.85 -10.23 0.98
CA ALA A 39 -6.14 -10.92 1.04
C ALA A 39 -6.66 -11.25 -0.37
N THR A 40 -6.54 -10.32 -1.34
CA THR A 40 -6.88 -10.57 -2.74
C THR A 40 -6.01 -11.68 -3.35
N ALA A 41 -4.70 -11.69 -3.07
CA ALA A 41 -3.81 -12.77 -3.52
C ALA A 41 -4.26 -14.13 -2.94
N ALA A 42 -4.64 -14.16 -1.66
CA ALA A 42 -5.11 -15.38 -1.01
C ALA A 42 -6.44 -15.87 -1.63
N ILE A 43 -7.38 -14.97 -1.97
CA ILE A 43 -8.62 -15.35 -2.65
C ILE A 43 -8.31 -15.95 -4.04
N HIS A 44 -7.45 -15.31 -4.83
CA HIS A 44 -7.07 -15.84 -6.13
C HIS A 44 -6.33 -17.18 -6.04
N ALA A 45 -5.44 -17.34 -5.06
CA ALA A 45 -4.76 -18.61 -4.78
C ALA A 45 -5.74 -19.69 -4.34
N GLY A 46 -6.69 -19.34 -3.46
CA GLY A 46 -7.75 -20.24 -2.99
C GLY A 46 -8.63 -20.78 -4.12
N ARG A 47 -9.01 -19.91 -5.08
CA ARG A 47 -9.75 -20.31 -6.29
C ARG A 47 -9.00 -21.28 -7.18
N ARG A 48 -7.67 -21.25 -7.13
CA ARG A 48 -6.79 -22.21 -7.85
C ARG A 48 -6.46 -23.45 -7.03
N GLY A 49 -7.00 -23.57 -5.81
CA GLY A 49 -6.71 -24.70 -4.92
C GLY A 49 -5.27 -24.74 -4.40
N ILE A 50 -4.54 -23.63 -4.47
CA ILE A 50 -3.14 -23.55 -3.99
C ILE A 50 -3.14 -23.56 -2.47
N SER A 51 -2.41 -24.50 -1.85
CA SER A 51 -2.22 -24.56 -0.40
C SER A 51 -1.52 -23.28 0.09
N THR A 52 -2.27 -22.40 0.75
CA THR A 52 -1.85 -21.04 1.07
C THR A 52 -1.94 -20.78 2.56
N LEU A 53 -0.87 -20.24 3.13
CA LEU A 53 -0.86 -19.63 4.44
C LEU A 53 -0.82 -18.10 4.28
N LEU A 54 -1.87 -17.42 4.71
CA LEU A 54 -1.96 -15.96 4.81
C LEU A 54 -1.69 -15.53 6.25
N ILE A 55 -0.72 -14.64 6.47
CA ILE A 55 -0.41 -14.12 7.81
C ILE A 55 -0.51 -12.60 7.87
N ASP A 56 -0.89 -12.06 9.03
CA ASP A 56 -0.80 -10.62 9.31
C ASP A 56 -0.31 -10.37 10.75
N ALA A 57 0.53 -9.36 10.90
CA ALA A 57 1.12 -8.97 12.18
C ALA A 57 0.08 -8.50 13.21
N GLN A 58 -1.13 -8.17 12.79
CA GLN A 58 -2.20 -7.70 13.66
C GLN A 58 -3.40 -8.67 13.63
N PRO A 59 -4.13 -8.79 14.74
CA PRO A 59 -5.42 -9.47 14.73
C PRO A 59 -6.44 -8.65 13.94
N PHE A 60 -7.41 -9.33 13.33
CA PHE A 60 -8.52 -8.73 12.60
C PHE A 60 -9.81 -8.72 13.43
N PRO A 61 -10.70 -7.73 13.21
CA PRO A 61 -10.58 -6.58 12.31
C PRO A 61 -9.66 -5.49 12.85
N ARG A 62 -8.79 -4.92 11.97
CA ARG A 62 -7.82 -3.88 12.31
C ARG A 62 -7.98 -2.61 11.47
N ASP A 63 -7.56 -1.47 12.03
CA ASP A 63 -7.52 -0.21 11.30
C ASP A 63 -6.21 -0.04 10.50
N LYS A 64 -6.28 0.74 9.43
CA LYS A 64 -5.14 1.13 8.60
C LYS A 64 -5.36 2.54 8.06
N THR A 65 -4.37 3.41 8.16
CA THR A 65 -4.45 4.76 7.59
C THR A 65 -4.66 4.70 6.09
N CYS A 66 -5.80 5.24 5.61
CA CYS A 66 -6.24 5.25 4.22
C CYS A 66 -7.34 6.29 4.02
N GLY A 67 -7.60 6.72 2.78
CA GLY A 67 -8.78 7.48 2.41
C GLY A 67 -10.06 6.63 2.31
N ASP A 68 -9.94 5.29 2.33
CA ASP A 68 -11.05 4.32 2.25
C ASP A 68 -11.82 4.33 0.92
N GLY A 69 -11.43 5.17 -0.03
CA GLY A 69 -12.05 5.26 -1.35
C GLY A 69 -11.71 4.03 -2.21
N LEU A 70 -12.71 3.57 -2.94
CA LEU A 70 -12.63 2.47 -3.91
C LEU A 70 -13.00 3.02 -5.29
N THR A 71 -12.01 3.22 -6.13
CA THR A 71 -12.18 3.71 -7.50
C THR A 71 -12.86 2.67 -8.37
N PRO A 72 -13.32 3.01 -9.59
CA PRO A 72 -13.83 2.02 -10.54
C PRO A 72 -12.85 0.88 -10.79
N ARG A 73 -11.53 1.14 -10.81
CA ARG A 73 -10.49 0.09 -10.92
C ARG A 73 -10.56 -0.88 -9.73
N ALA A 74 -10.73 -0.39 -8.50
CA ALA A 74 -10.88 -1.25 -7.32
C ALA A 74 -12.18 -2.07 -7.38
N ILE A 75 -13.29 -1.45 -7.81
CA ILE A 75 -14.57 -2.14 -8.00
C ILE A 75 -14.45 -3.20 -9.08
N HIS A 76 -13.72 -2.94 -10.17
CA HIS A 76 -13.46 -3.93 -11.19
C HIS A 76 -12.70 -5.16 -10.65
N GLN A 77 -11.68 -4.97 -9.80
CA GLN A 77 -11.01 -6.09 -9.14
C GLN A 77 -11.96 -6.88 -8.24
N LEU A 78 -12.88 -6.20 -7.55
CA LEU A 78 -13.93 -6.86 -6.77
C LEU A 78 -14.94 -7.61 -7.65
N GLN A 79 -15.27 -7.10 -8.84
CA GLN A 79 -16.12 -7.79 -9.83
C GLN A 79 -15.47 -9.10 -10.29
N LEU A 80 -14.17 -9.09 -10.60
CA LEU A 80 -13.42 -10.31 -10.95
C LEU A 80 -13.45 -11.35 -9.82
N LEU A 81 -13.63 -10.89 -8.58
CA LEU A 81 -13.80 -11.74 -7.41
C LEU A 81 -15.27 -12.08 -7.10
N GLY A 82 -16.26 -11.53 -7.82
CA GLY A 82 -17.67 -11.68 -7.48
C GLY A 82 -18.07 -11.02 -6.15
N LEU A 83 -17.33 -10.02 -5.70
CA LEU A 83 -17.49 -9.35 -4.39
C LEU A 83 -18.00 -7.91 -4.49
N ALA A 84 -18.11 -7.35 -5.72
CA ALA A 84 -18.42 -5.94 -5.91
C ALA A 84 -19.79 -5.55 -5.37
N ASP A 85 -20.82 -6.36 -5.58
CA ASP A 85 -22.19 -6.05 -5.18
C ASP A 85 -22.32 -5.81 -3.66
N SER A 86 -21.63 -6.61 -2.85
CA SER A 86 -21.62 -6.48 -1.39
C SER A 86 -21.05 -5.14 -0.92
N VAL A 87 -20.11 -4.57 -1.68
CA VAL A 87 -19.46 -3.29 -1.37
C VAL A 87 -20.27 -2.13 -1.91
N VAL A 88 -20.68 -2.19 -3.18
CA VAL A 88 -21.40 -1.13 -3.90
C VAL A 88 -22.82 -0.93 -3.36
N ALA A 89 -23.45 -1.99 -2.80
CA ALA A 89 -24.77 -1.88 -2.16
C ALA A 89 -24.75 -0.98 -0.90
N ARG A 90 -23.60 -0.80 -0.25
CA ARG A 90 -23.47 0.03 0.96
C ARG A 90 -23.33 1.51 0.65
N TYR A 91 -22.56 1.85 -0.36
CA TYR A 91 -22.34 3.22 -0.82
C TYR A 91 -21.84 3.21 -2.26
N ARG A 92 -22.26 4.22 -3.05
CA ARG A 92 -21.82 4.43 -4.44
C ARG A 92 -21.31 5.84 -4.62
N SER A 93 -20.12 5.97 -5.24
CA SER A 93 -19.63 7.24 -5.73
C SER A 93 -19.70 7.30 -7.26
N HIS A 94 -20.12 8.45 -7.77
CA HIS A 94 -20.30 8.68 -9.21
C HIS A 94 -19.13 9.41 -9.86
N GLY A 95 -18.17 9.89 -9.05
CA GLY A 95 -17.02 10.64 -9.53
C GLY A 95 -16.45 11.57 -8.48
N LEU A 96 -15.76 12.59 -8.96
CA LEU A 96 -15.03 13.57 -8.16
C LEU A 96 -15.67 14.95 -8.24
N LYS A 97 -15.67 15.67 -7.13
CA LYS A 97 -15.81 17.13 -7.09
C LYS A 97 -14.48 17.75 -6.69
N LEU A 98 -13.91 18.52 -7.59
CA LEU A 98 -12.64 19.18 -7.41
C LEU A 98 -12.86 20.63 -7.05
N HIS A 99 -12.22 21.10 -6.00
CA HIS A 99 -12.35 22.45 -5.48
C HIS A 99 -10.99 23.12 -5.37
N GLY A 100 -10.96 24.46 -5.56
CA GLY A 100 -9.77 25.26 -5.34
C GLY A 100 -9.69 26.44 -6.27
N PHE A 101 -8.82 27.39 -5.94
CA PHE A 101 -8.51 28.56 -6.76
C PHE A 101 -9.76 29.35 -7.21
N GLY A 102 -10.78 29.41 -6.34
CA GLY A 102 -12.05 30.10 -6.62
C GLY A 102 -12.99 29.37 -7.57
N GLY A 103 -12.74 28.10 -7.89
CA GLY A 103 -13.55 27.27 -8.78
C GLY A 103 -13.91 25.91 -8.22
N SER A 104 -14.87 25.25 -8.90
CA SER A 104 -15.23 23.85 -8.66
C SER A 104 -15.62 23.17 -9.95
N VAL A 105 -15.18 21.92 -10.11
CA VAL A 105 -15.52 21.07 -11.26
C VAL A 105 -16.05 19.72 -10.76
N THR A 106 -17.20 19.30 -11.29
CA THR A 106 -17.72 17.93 -11.10
C THR A 106 -17.31 17.09 -12.28
N ALA A 107 -16.57 16.00 -12.02
CA ALA A 107 -16.07 15.05 -12.98
C ALA A 107 -16.65 13.66 -12.67
N PRO A 108 -17.66 13.19 -13.40
CA PRO A 108 -18.11 11.80 -13.32
C PRO A 108 -16.95 10.84 -13.62
N TRP A 109 -17.02 9.63 -13.06
CA TRP A 109 -16.06 8.60 -13.46
C TRP A 109 -16.12 8.41 -14.98
N PRO A 110 -14.96 8.39 -15.66
CA PRO A 110 -14.93 8.22 -17.10
C PRO A 110 -15.42 6.83 -17.50
N GLU A 111 -16.03 6.74 -18.67
CA GLU A 111 -16.27 5.44 -19.28
C GLU A 111 -14.95 4.78 -19.62
N SER A 112 -14.69 3.66 -19.00
CA SER A 112 -13.45 2.90 -19.13
C SER A 112 -13.72 1.40 -19.01
N ALA A 113 -12.72 0.59 -19.27
CA ALA A 113 -12.78 -0.86 -19.05
C ALA A 113 -13.07 -1.23 -17.57
N PHE A 114 -12.90 -0.30 -16.64
CA PHE A 114 -13.18 -0.50 -15.21
C PHE A 114 -14.62 -0.14 -14.81
N GLY A 115 -15.42 0.37 -15.73
CA GLY A 115 -16.78 0.87 -15.44
C GLY A 115 -16.78 2.29 -14.86
N THR A 116 -17.95 2.73 -14.38
CA THR A 116 -18.22 4.10 -13.95
C THR A 116 -18.74 4.19 -12.50
N VAL A 117 -18.49 3.17 -11.69
CA VAL A 117 -18.97 3.11 -10.30
C VAL A 117 -17.77 2.97 -9.36
N GLY A 118 -17.67 3.91 -8.44
CA GLY A 118 -16.78 3.81 -7.29
C GLY A 118 -17.57 3.51 -6.01
N SER A 119 -16.85 3.38 -4.90
CA SER A 119 -17.41 3.19 -3.55
C SER A 119 -16.46 3.73 -2.50
N ALA A 120 -16.81 3.56 -1.24
CA ALA A 120 -15.91 3.75 -0.11
C ALA A 120 -16.28 2.79 1.02
N MET A 121 -15.28 2.27 1.73
CA MET A 121 -15.48 1.38 2.86
C MET A 121 -14.33 1.53 3.85
N PRO A 122 -14.62 1.78 5.16
CA PRO A 122 -13.56 1.87 6.16
C PRO A 122 -12.64 0.64 6.11
N ARG A 123 -11.33 0.86 6.13
CA ARG A 123 -10.33 -0.22 6.01
C ARG A 123 -10.51 -1.32 7.05
N ARG A 124 -10.99 -0.97 8.24
CA ARG A 124 -11.28 -1.97 9.26
C ARG A 124 -12.31 -3.00 8.78
N GLU A 125 -13.33 -2.56 8.07
CA GLU A 125 -14.40 -3.40 7.54
C GLU A 125 -13.99 -4.06 6.22
N PHE A 126 -13.36 -3.29 5.34
CA PHE A 126 -12.95 -3.76 4.02
C PHE A 126 -11.89 -4.87 4.09
N ASP A 127 -10.86 -4.67 4.93
CA ASP A 127 -9.80 -5.67 5.07
C ASP A 127 -10.34 -6.95 5.72
N ASP A 128 -11.21 -6.83 6.74
CA ASP A 128 -11.85 -7.97 7.41
C ASP A 128 -12.77 -8.74 6.46
N PHE A 129 -13.55 -8.03 5.64
CA PHE A 129 -14.37 -8.61 4.59
C PHE A 129 -13.54 -9.45 3.61
N LEU A 130 -12.44 -8.91 3.10
CA LEU A 130 -11.56 -9.63 2.17
C LEU A 130 -10.90 -10.86 2.82
N VAL A 131 -10.46 -10.73 4.07
CA VAL A 131 -9.89 -11.86 4.83
C VAL A 131 -10.95 -12.94 5.07
N GLY A 132 -12.19 -12.55 5.39
CA GLY A 132 -13.32 -13.47 5.51
C GLY A 132 -13.55 -14.26 4.22
N CYS A 133 -13.52 -13.58 3.07
CA CYS A 133 -13.61 -14.22 1.77
C CYS A 133 -12.42 -15.15 1.49
N ALA A 134 -11.19 -14.75 1.83
CA ALA A 134 -10.03 -15.62 1.66
C ALA A 134 -10.15 -16.91 2.49
N ARG A 135 -10.58 -16.81 3.75
CA ARG A 135 -10.81 -17.94 4.66
C ARG A 135 -11.93 -18.88 4.23
N SER A 136 -12.84 -18.45 3.38
CA SER A 136 -13.90 -19.34 2.86
C SER A 136 -13.37 -20.41 1.90
N HIS A 137 -12.14 -20.28 1.41
CA HIS A 137 -11.49 -21.28 0.56
C HIS A 137 -10.79 -22.34 1.41
N PRO A 138 -11.09 -23.65 1.24
CA PRO A 138 -10.50 -24.73 2.05
C PRO A 138 -8.97 -24.82 1.99
N SER A 139 -8.37 -24.34 0.88
CA SER A 139 -6.90 -24.33 0.67
C SER A 139 -6.21 -23.13 1.30
N VAL A 140 -6.96 -22.19 1.93
CA VAL A 140 -6.41 -20.97 2.53
C VAL A 140 -6.56 -21.01 4.03
N GLU A 141 -5.45 -20.95 4.74
CA GLU A 141 -5.42 -20.73 6.18
C GLU A 141 -4.95 -19.32 6.48
N PHE A 142 -5.58 -18.67 7.48
CA PHE A 142 -5.22 -17.33 7.95
C PHE A 142 -4.77 -17.34 9.41
N LEU A 143 -3.62 -16.73 9.66
CA LEU A 143 -3.10 -16.46 11.00
C LEU A 143 -2.97 -14.95 11.23
N GLY A 144 -3.88 -14.39 12.01
CA GLY A 144 -3.85 -13.00 12.47
C GLY A 144 -3.09 -12.85 13.78
N GLY A 145 -2.39 -11.73 13.96
CA GLY A 145 -1.55 -11.47 15.14
C GLY A 145 -0.17 -12.12 15.09
N VAL A 146 0.20 -12.71 13.95
CA VAL A 146 1.48 -13.40 13.74
C VAL A 146 2.29 -12.65 12.70
N ARG A 147 3.53 -12.28 13.06
CA ARG A 147 4.44 -11.50 12.21
C ARG A 147 5.56 -12.37 11.67
N ALA A 148 5.91 -12.24 10.39
CA ALA A 148 7.19 -12.71 9.88
C ALA A 148 8.33 -11.83 10.43
N VAL A 149 9.37 -12.45 10.98
CA VAL A 149 10.47 -11.75 11.68
C VAL A 149 11.84 -12.00 11.10
N ALA A 150 12.06 -13.16 10.45
CA ALA A 150 13.31 -13.49 9.79
C ALA A 150 13.06 -14.34 8.53
N VAL A 151 14.06 -14.39 7.67
CA VAL A 151 14.04 -15.16 6.43
C VAL A 151 15.32 -15.99 6.35
N SER A 152 15.17 -17.29 6.12
CA SER A 152 16.27 -18.19 5.77
C SER A 152 16.38 -18.25 4.25
N MET A 153 17.56 -18.00 3.73
CA MET A 153 17.85 -18.07 2.29
C MET A 153 18.73 -19.28 2.01
N SER A 154 18.40 -20.03 0.96
CA SER A 154 19.26 -21.11 0.45
C SER A 154 19.80 -20.75 -0.92
N THR A 155 21.09 -21.03 -1.14
CA THR A 155 21.72 -20.94 -2.47
C THR A 155 21.56 -22.27 -3.22
N PRO A 156 21.46 -22.27 -4.56
CA PRO A 156 21.51 -23.49 -5.35
C PRO A 156 22.80 -24.28 -5.04
N VAL A 157 22.69 -25.62 -5.03
CA VAL A 157 23.72 -26.59 -4.68
C VAL A 157 25.11 -26.20 -5.22
N GLY A 158 26.06 -25.93 -4.28
CA GLY A 158 27.45 -25.59 -4.59
C GLY A 158 28.11 -24.63 -3.59
N ALA A 159 27.34 -23.83 -2.86
CA ALA A 159 27.85 -22.93 -1.80
C ALA A 159 27.18 -23.32 -0.47
N GLY A 160 27.84 -24.10 0.32
CA GLY A 160 27.31 -24.81 1.48
C GLY A 160 27.05 -23.94 2.71
N SER A 161 26.16 -22.97 2.67
CA SER A 161 25.64 -22.34 3.90
C SER A 161 24.26 -21.73 3.69
N ASP A 162 23.27 -22.20 4.45
CA ASP A 162 22.02 -21.47 4.67
C ASP A 162 22.34 -20.22 5.52
N SER A 163 21.93 -19.03 5.06
CA SER A 163 22.06 -17.80 5.81
C SER A 163 20.72 -17.37 6.38
N ILE A 164 20.67 -17.10 7.69
CA ILE A 164 19.47 -16.55 8.34
C ILE A 164 19.63 -15.03 8.42
N ILE A 165 18.64 -14.28 7.93
CA ILE A 165 18.61 -12.84 7.96
C ILE A 165 17.49 -12.40 8.91
N SER A 166 17.85 -11.78 10.02
CA SER A 166 16.90 -11.28 11.02
C SER A 166 16.93 -9.74 11.15
N GLY A 167 15.85 -9.16 11.67
CA GLY A 167 15.49 -7.75 11.61
C GLY A 167 16.39 -6.69 12.25
N SER A 168 17.63 -6.99 12.68
CA SER A 168 18.58 -6.00 13.21
C SER A 168 19.84 -5.81 12.35
N GLY A 169 20.01 -6.57 11.28
CA GLY A 169 21.17 -6.49 10.40
C GLY A 169 20.86 -5.77 9.10
N THR A 170 21.56 -4.68 8.79
CA THR A 170 21.70 -4.20 7.42
C THR A 170 22.48 -5.24 6.64
N VAL A 171 21.82 -5.90 5.70
CA VAL A 171 22.52 -6.75 4.72
C VAL A 171 23.36 -5.80 3.86
N SER A 172 24.67 -5.89 3.97
CA SER A 172 25.56 -5.28 2.98
C SER A 172 25.23 -5.89 1.61
N GLY A 173 25.22 -5.07 0.56
CA GLY A 173 24.66 -5.35 -0.77
C GLY A 173 25.08 -6.63 -1.51
N ASP A 174 25.89 -7.50 -0.91
CA ASP A 174 26.34 -8.77 -1.50
C ASP A 174 25.56 -10.01 -1.03
N ALA A 175 24.63 -9.88 -0.07
CA ALA A 175 23.91 -11.03 0.52
C ALA A 175 22.59 -11.39 -0.21
N ALA A 176 22.11 -10.55 -1.13
CA ALA A 176 21.15 -10.96 -2.13
C ALA A 176 21.90 -11.66 -3.28
N SER A 177 22.58 -12.77 -2.95
CA SER A 177 23.29 -13.56 -3.98
C SER A 177 22.30 -13.92 -5.07
N VAL A 178 22.63 -13.52 -6.30
CA VAL A 178 21.87 -13.82 -7.51
C VAL A 178 21.52 -15.32 -7.49
N GLY A 179 20.23 -15.64 -7.41
CA GLY A 179 19.75 -17.02 -7.41
C GLY A 179 19.37 -17.65 -6.07
N ALA A 180 19.43 -16.93 -4.94
CA ALA A 180 18.99 -17.45 -3.65
C ALA A 180 17.45 -17.58 -3.56
N LEU A 181 16.99 -18.64 -2.89
CA LEU A 181 15.58 -18.93 -2.60
C LEU A 181 15.25 -18.56 -1.15
N VAL A 182 14.05 -18.10 -0.89
CA VAL A 182 13.47 -18.13 0.46
C VAL A 182 13.20 -19.61 0.82
N ALA A 183 14.01 -20.17 1.70
CA ALA A 183 13.89 -21.55 2.16
C ALA A 183 12.90 -21.70 3.31
N ALA A 184 12.90 -20.73 4.23
CA ALA A 184 11.98 -20.69 5.35
C ALA A 184 11.78 -19.25 5.86
N VAL A 185 10.66 -19.03 6.54
CA VAL A 185 10.30 -17.76 7.19
C VAL A 185 9.98 -18.03 8.65
N GLU A 186 10.66 -17.32 9.55
CA GLU A 186 10.39 -17.37 10.98
C GLU A 186 9.22 -16.46 11.33
N LEU A 187 8.32 -16.95 12.16
CA LEU A 187 7.18 -16.22 12.68
C LEU A 187 7.44 -15.75 14.11
N SER A 188 6.70 -14.75 14.55
CA SER A 188 6.87 -14.13 15.88
C SER A 188 6.52 -15.04 17.07
N ASP A 189 5.89 -16.17 16.82
CA ASP A 189 5.60 -17.22 17.80
C ASP A 189 6.73 -18.26 17.90
N GLY A 190 7.81 -18.08 17.12
CA GLY A 190 8.96 -18.96 17.06
C GLY A 190 8.80 -20.14 16.08
N SER A 191 7.65 -20.28 15.41
CA SER A 191 7.46 -21.31 14.39
C SER A 191 8.16 -20.93 13.08
N TRP A 192 8.45 -21.95 12.25
CA TRP A 192 9.05 -21.79 10.93
C TRP A 192 8.14 -22.32 9.83
N VAL A 193 7.96 -21.52 8.78
CA VAL A 193 7.22 -21.88 7.58
C VAL A 193 8.18 -22.09 6.42
N ARG A 194 8.07 -23.23 5.73
CA ARG A 194 8.84 -23.57 4.52
C ARG A 194 7.93 -23.45 3.28
N PRO A 195 7.92 -22.31 2.62
CA PRO A 195 7.09 -22.09 1.44
C PRO A 195 7.83 -22.53 0.17
N LYS A 196 7.08 -23.05 -0.82
CA LYS A 196 7.62 -23.17 -2.18
C LYS A 196 7.75 -21.78 -2.83
N GLN A 197 6.79 -20.88 -2.55
CA GLN A 197 6.70 -19.54 -3.12
C GLN A 197 6.22 -18.56 -2.05
N VAL A 198 6.65 -17.28 -2.16
CA VAL A 198 6.30 -16.21 -1.22
C VAL A 198 5.75 -15.00 -1.96
N ILE A 199 4.62 -14.49 -1.50
CA ILE A 199 4.11 -13.17 -1.86
C ILE A 199 4.21 -12.26 -0.64
N VAL A 200 4.95 -11.15 -0.76
CA VAL A 200 5.15 -10.17 0.30
C VAL A 200 4.24 -8.98 0.05
N ALA A 201 3.24 -8.81 0.92
CA ALA A 201 2.21 -7.76 0.89
C ALA A 201 2.20 -6.97 2.22
N ASP A 202 3.35 -6.81 2.86
CA ASP A 202 3.54 -6.26 4.21
C ASP A 202 3.53 -4.72 4.28
N GLY A 203 3.04 -4.09 3.21
CA GLY A 203 2.72 -2.67 3.14
C GLY A 203 3.93 -1.75 2.99
N VAL A 204 3.72 -0.45 3.22
CA VAL A 204 4.69 0.60 2.92
C VAL A 204 6.06 0.42 3.60
N ARG A 205 6.06 -0.07 4.83
CA ARG A 205 7.31 -0.28 5.60
C ARG A 205 8.07 -1.51 5.16
N SER A 206 7.34 -2.51 4.70
CA SER A 206 7.82 -3.79 4.17
C SER A 206 9.07 -4.32 4.89
N PRO A 207 8.95 -4.72 6.14
CA PRO A 207 10.10 -5.23 6.89
C PRO A 207 10.70 -6.48 6.22
N ILE A 208 9.87 -7.39 5.74
CA ILE A 208 10.34 -8.58 5.03
C ILE A 208 10.92 -8.21 3.66
N GLY A 209 10.27 -7.31 2.92
CA GLY A 209 10.85 -6.82 1.67
C GLY A 209 12.25 -6.21 1.86
N LYS A 210 12.51 -5.51 2.96
CA LYS A 210 13.85 -4.99 3.29
C LYS A 210 14.86 -6.10 3.55
N LEU A 211 14.48 -7.15 4.26
CA LEU A 211 15.34 -8.32 4.47
C LEU A 211 15.67 -9.01 3.14
N LEU A 212 14.77 -8.96 2.18
CA LEU A 212 14.92 -9.50 0.82
C LEU A 212 15.64 -8.54 -0.15
N GLY A 213 16.13 -7.38 0.31
CA GLY A 213 16.88 -6.43 -0.52
C GLY A 213 16.04 -5.31 -1.13
N ARG A 214 14.77 -5.15 -0.72
CA ARG A 214 13.95 -4.01 -1.13
C ARG A 214 14.59 -2.69 -0.73
N THR A 215 14.77 -1.81 -1.70
CA THR A 215 15.34 -0.47 -1.48
C THR A 215 14.31 0.60 -1.82
N TRP A 216 14.11 1.56 -0.90
CA TRP A 216 13.26 2.73 -1.13
C TRP A 216 14.10 3.94 -1.54
N HIS A 217 13.85 4.45 -2.74
CA HIS A 217 14.53 5.60 -3.34
C HIS A 217 13.78 6.89 -2.98
N LYS A 218 14.10 7.48 -1.84
CA LYS A 218 13.45 8.71 -1.35
C LYS A 218 13.77 9.98 -2.17
N GLY A 219 14.69 9.91 -3.11
CA GLY A 219 14.88 10.93 -4.15
C GLY A 219 13.70 11.02 -5.13
N GLU A 220 12.91 9.95 -5.24
CA GLU A 220 11.63 9.92 -5.93
C GLU A 220 10.53 10.55 -5.10
N VAL A 221 9.40 10.91 -5.76
CA VAL A 221 8.23 11.47 -5.07
C VAL A 221 7.62 10.41 -4.15
N TYR A 222 7.29 10.82 -2.94
CA TYR A 222 6.48 10.06 -2.00
C TYR A 222 5.44 10.97 -1.35
N GLY A 223 4.35 10.38 -0.88
CA GLY A 223 3.30 11.09 -0.17
C GLY A 223 3.45 10.97 1.34
N ILE A 224 3.04 12.02 2.05
CA ILE A 224 2.76 12.00 3.48
C ILE A 224 1.30 12.42 3.67
N ALA A 225 0.52 11.64 4.40
CA ALA A 225 -0.90 11.88 4.54
C ALA A 225 -1.36 11.70 5.99
N ALA A 226 -2.44 12.39 6.35
CA ALA A 226 -3.20 12.15 7.57
C ALA A 226 -4.68 12.04 7.24
N ARG A 227 -5.41 11.23 8.00
CA ARG A 227 -6.86 11.10 7.89
C ARG A 227 -7.51 10.99 9.27
N SER A 228 -8.79 11.29 9.29
CA SER A 228 -9.70 11.09 10.42
C SER A 228 -11.05 10.62 9.92
N TYR A 229 -11.93 10.22 10.83
CA TYR A 229 -13.35 10.07 10.55
C TYR A 229 -14.10 11.23 11.21
N CYS A 230 -15.06 11.82 10.48
CA CYS A 230 -15.93 12.87 10.99
C CYS A 230 -17.39 12.44 10.79
N ALA A 231 -18.20 12.53 11.85
CA ALA A 231 -19.64 12.42 11.70
C ALA A 231 -20.16 13.56 10.82
N THR A 232 -21.11 13.25 9.92
CA THR A 232 -21.66 14.25 8.99
C THR A 232 -23.06 13.83 8.53
N PRO A 233 -24.00 14.78 8.38
CA PRO A 233 -25.29 14.52 7.76
C PRO A 233 -25.19 14.28 6.25
N ARG A 234 -24.03 14.55 5.63
CA ARG A 234 -23.76 14.38 4.19
C ARG A 234 -23.00 13.09 3.87
N SER A 235 -23.11 12.07 4.69
CA SER A 235 -22.43 10.76 4.47
C SER A 235 -22.87 10.05 3.20
N GLU A 236 -24.06 10.37 2.65
CA GLU A 236 -24.62 9.81 1.44
C GLU A 236 -24.31 10.64 0.18
N GLU A 237 -23.52 11.72 0.30
CA GLU A 237 -23.11 12.53 -0.87
C GLU A 237 -22.42 11.63 -1.90
N PRO A 238 -22.93 11.57 -3.18
CA PRO A 238 -22.46 10.56 -4.14
C PRO A 238 -21.15 10.95 -4.85
N TRP A 239 -20.45 11.96 -4.36
CA TRP A 239 -19.21 12.46 -4.92
C TRP A 239 -18.09 12.44 -3.89
N ILE A 240 -16.91 12.03 -4.36
CA ILE A 240 -15.67 12.21 -3.62
C ILE A 240 -15.21 13.66 -3.81
N HIS A 241 -14.94 14.39 -2.74
CA HIS A 241 -14.47 15.77 -2.80
C HIS A 241 -12.96 15.81 -2.64
N SER A 242 -12.29 16.56 -3.52
CA SER A 242 -10.86 16.84 -3.47
C SER A 242 -10.62 18.35 -3.52
N HIS A 243 -9.94 18.88 -2.51
CA HIS A 243 -9.60 20.30 -2.42
C HIS A 243 -8.13 20.49 -2.79
N LEU A 244 -7.88 20.95 -4.00
CA LEU A 244 -6.55 21.10 -4.59
C LEU A 244 -5.78 22.31 -4.06
N GLU A 245 -6.45 23.20 -3.35
CA GLU A 245 -5.86 24.34 -2.67
C GLU A 245 -5.86 24.08 -1.16
N LEU A 246 -4.80 23.43 -0.69
CA LEU A 246 -4.59 23.15 0.72
C LEU A 246 -3.66 24.20 1.31
N ARG A 247 -4.11 24.92 2.36
CA ARG A 247 -3.32 25.98 3.01
C ARG A 247 -3.04 25.64 4.47
N ASP A 248 -1.85 25.99 4.94
CA ASP A 248 -1.51 25.91 6.37
C ASP A 248 -2.11 27.08 7.18
N ALA A 249 -1.73 27.18 8.46
CA ALA A 249 -2.23 28.22 9.36
C ALA A 249 -1.80 29.63 8.96
N ASP A 250 -0.70 29.77 8.21
CA ASP A 250 -0.16 31.04 7.73
C ASP A 250 -0.69 31.40 6.33
N GLY A 251 -1.62 30.59 5.81
CA GLY A 251 -2.22 30.77 4.48
C GLY A 251 -1.33 30.32 3.32
N VAL A 252 -0.20 29.67 3.59
CA VAL A 252 0.74 29.20 2.56
C VAL A 252 0.19 27.94 1.90
N ALA A 253 0.15 27.92 0.55
CA ALA A 253 -0.28 26.78 -0.22
C ALA A 253 0.69 25.60 -0.05
N GLN A 254 0.14 24.41 0.20
CA GLN A 254 0.88 23.18 0.41
C GLN A 254 0.88 22.31 -0.86
N PRO A 255 1.96 21.54 -1.13
CA PRO A 255 2.07 20.69 -2.31
C PRO A 255 1.26 19.40 -2.16
N GLY A 256 -0.06 19.49 -2.22
CA GLY A 256 -0.95 18.35 -2.00
C GLY A 256 -2.42 18.74 -2.10
N TYR A 257 -3.26 17.91 -1.52
CA TYR A 257 -4.71 18.16 -1.52
C TYR A 257 -5.37 17.63 -0.24
N GLY A 258 -6.54 18.20 0.07
CA GLY A 258 -7.46 17.66 1.07
C GLY A 258 -8.52 16.80 0.40
N TRP A 259 -9.05 15.82 1.11
CA TRP A 259 -10.15 14.98 0.62
C TRP A 259 -11.26 14.80 1.64
N ILE A 260 -12.46 14.59 1.13
CA ILE A 260 -13.63 14.16 1.89
C ILE A 260 -14.27 13.00 1.13
N PHE A 261 -14.22 11.82 1.70
CA PHE A 261 -14.84 10.62 1.13
C PHE A 261 -16.02 10.22 1.99
N PRO A 262 -17.27 10.48 1.53
CA PRO A 262 -18.47 10.00 2.19
C PRO A 262 -18.48 8.47 2.28
N LEU A 263 -19.01 7.91 3.36
CA LEU A 263 -18.93 6.47 3.63
C LEU A 263 -20.30 5.77 3.67
N GLY A 264 -21.39 6.50 3.47
CA GLY A 264 -22.75 5.95 3.47
C GLY A 264 -23.25 5.45 4.84
N ASN A 265 -22.59 5.83 5.93
CA ASN A 265 -22.87 5.29 7.28
C ASN A 265 -22.89 6.37 8.39
N GLY A 266 -23.21 7.60 8.05
CA GLY A 266 -23.17 8.75 8.98
C GLY A 266 -21.77 9.36 9.14
N LEU A 267 -20.76 8.83 8.48
CA LEU A 267 -19.37 9.27 8.55
C LEU A 267 -18.84 9.72 7.19
N ALA A 268 -17.81 10.55 7.23
CA ALA A 268 -16.90 10.78 6.11
C ALA A 268 -15.46 10.55 6.56
N ASN A 269 -14.63 9.97 5.68
CA ASN A 269 -13.18 9.99 5.81
C ASN A 269 -12.69 11.36 5.33
N VAL A 270 -12.10 12.12 6.25
CA VAL A 270 -11.58 13.46 5.99
C VAL A 270 -10.07 13.40 6.16
N GLY A 271 -9.33 13.84 5.15
CA GLY A 271 -7.89 13.76 5.21
C GLY A 271 -7.19 14.81 4.36
N CYS A 272 -5.89 14.85 4.49
CA CYS A 272 -5.02 15.66 3.66
C CYS A 272 -3.69 14.95 3.44
N GLY A 273 -3.07 15.25 2.30
CA GLY A 273 -1.75 14.73 1.97
C GLY A 273 -0.90 15.77 1.26
N ALA A 274 0.40 15.61 1.35
CA ALA A 274 1.35 16.42 0.62
C ALA A 274 2.41 15.55 -0.03
N LEU A 275 2.89 16.01 -1.19
CA LEU A 275 3.99 15.39 -1.92
C LEU A 275 5.32 15.87 -1.36
N SER A 276 6.29 14.97 -1.35
CA SER A 276 7.62 15.21 -0.79
C SER A 276 8.69 14.48 -1.60
N THR A 277 9.89 15.04 -1.57
CA THR A 277 11.13 14.36 -1.99
C THR A 277 12.24 14.71 -0.99
N ASP A 278 13.35 13.97 -0.96
CA ASP A 278 14.48 14.32 -0.10
C ASP A 278 15.03 15.74 -0.36
N ARG A 279 14.98 16.19 -1.62
CA ARG A 279 15.43 17.55 -2.01
C ARG A 279 14.40 18.64 -1.69
N ARG A 280 13.13 18.30 -1.65
CA ARG A 280 12.00 19.18 -1.35
C ARG A 280 11.07 18.49 -0.35
N PRO A 281 11.51 18.38 0.92
CA PRO A 281 10.68 17.77 1.95
C PRO A 281 9.47 18.68 2.26
N ALA A 282 8.30 18.09 2.30
CA ALA A 282 7.11 18.78 2.80
C ALA A 282 7.28 18.97 4.32
N ARG A 283 7.60 20.19 4.74
CA ARG A 283 7.84 20.56 6.15
C ARG A 283 6.52 20.88 6.85
N ILE A 284 5.57 19.94 6.84
CA ILE A 284 4.25 20.12 7.42
C ILE A 284 3.95 19.11 8.52
N ASN A 285 3.18 19.55 9.51
CA ASN A 285 2.53 18.65 10.45
C ASN A 285 1.17 18.25 9.86
N THR A 286 1.10 17.06 9.23
CA THR A 286 -0.10 16.58 8.55
C THR A 286 -1.31 16.47 9.47
N LYS A 287 -1.11 16.14 10.75
CA LYS A 287 -2.22 16.05 11.72
C LYS A 287 -2.79 17.45 12.08
N LYS A 288 -1.91 18.46 12.23
CA LYS A 288 -2.33 19.84 12.45
C LYS A 288 -3.06 20.39 11.23
N LEU A 289 -2.51 20.13 10.03
CA LEU A 289 -3.09 20.53 8.77
C LEU A 289 -4.47 19.90 8.54
N LEU A 290 -4.63 18.62 8.87
CA LEU A 290 -5.91 17.93 8.85
C LEU A 290 -6.96 18.60 9.76
N GLY A 291 -6.57 18.98 10.99
CA GLY A 291 -7.46 19.69 11.91
C GLY A 291 -7.96 21.02 11.35
N LEU A 292 -7.07 21.82 10.74
CA LEU A 292 -7.42 23.07 10.06
C LEU A 292 -8.35 22.81 8.87
N TYR A 293 -8.05 21.83 8.05
CA TYR A 293 -8.86 21.46 6.88
C TYR A 293 -10.27 21.02 7.29
N ALA A 294 -10.39 20.12 8.27
CA ALA A 294 -11.68 19.68 8.78
C ALA A 294 -12.50 20.86 9.36
N GLN A 295 -11.84 21.79 10.05
CA GLN A 295 -12.48 23.00 10.57
C GLN A 295 -12.98 23.93 9.44
N GLN A 296 -12.20 24.11 8.39
CA GLN A 296 -12.57 24.91 7.21
C GLN A 296 -13.79 24.34 6.49
N CYS A 297 -13.86 23.01 6.36
CA CYS A 297 -14.99 22.33 5.69
C CYS A 297 -16.23 22.14 6.58
N ARG A 298 -16.11 22.36 7.89
CA ARG A 298 -17.18 22.13 8.86
C ARG A 298 -18.49 22.89 8.57
N PRO A 299 -18.48 24.19 8.16
CA PRO A 299 -19.72 24.89 7.87
C PRO A 299 -20.54 24.27 6.74
N GLU A 300 -19.89 23.73 5.74
CA GLU A 300 -20.54 23.08 4.59
C GLU A 300 -20.98 21.65 4.89
N TRP A 301 -20.16 20.90 5.65
CA TRP A 301 -20.33 19.46 5.85
C TRP A 301 -20.99 19.07 7.16
N GLY A 302 -21.15 20.01 8.09
CA GLY A 302 -21.68 19.72 9.43
C GLY A 302 -20.81 18.77 10.23
N PHE A 303 -19.49 18.77 10.03
CA PHE A 303 -18.60 17.82 10.67
C PHE A 303 -18.61 17.90 12.19
N GLY A 304 -18.71 16.72 12.83
CA GLY A 304 -18.33 16.53 14.22
C GLY A 304 -16.80 16.67 14.42
N ALA A 305 -16.35 16.40 15.65
CA ALA A 305 -14.92 16.37 15.93
C ALA A 305 -14.20 15.24 15.14
N PRO A 306 -12.99 15.49 14.62
CA PRO A 306 -12.19 14.43 14.01
C PRO A 306 -11.86 13.30 14.99
N ASP A 307 -12.16 12.08 14.62
CA ASP A 307 -11.87 10.86 15.38
C ASP A 307 -10.80 10.01 14.70
N ARG A 308 -10.05 9.23 15.48
CA ARG A 308 -9.04 8.28 14.98
C ARG A 308 -8.04 8.91 14.01
N VAL A 309 -7.50 10.08 14.35
CA VAL A 309 -6.49 10.77 13.53
C VAL A 309 -5.22 9.93 13.41
N ALA A 310 -4.90 9.54 12.20
CA ALA A 310 -3.72 8.73 11.89
C ALA A 310 -2.98 9.29 10.68
N SER A 311 -1.67 9.03 10.61
CA SER A 311 -0.82 9.45 9.48
C SER A 311 0.00 8.30 8.93
N ALA A 312 0.31 8.36 7.64
CA ALA A 312 1.10 7.36 6.95
C ALA A 312 1.97 7.99 5.85
N LEU A 313 3.01 7.24 5.48
CA LEU A 313 3.76 7.45 4.24
C LEU A 313 3.08 6.68 3.11
N LEU A 314 3.22 7.19 1.89
CA LEU A 314 2.72 6.60 0.66
C LEU A 314 3.90 6.35 -0.28
N PRO A 315 4.25 5.10 -0.59
CA PRO A 315 5.34 4.76 -1.48
C PRO A 315 4.84 4.86 -2.92
N MET A 316 5.06 5.99 -3.56
CA MET A 316 4.62 6.24 -4.93
C MET A 316 5.32 5.33 -5.93
N GLY A 317 4.65 5.05 -7.04
CA GLY A 317 5.11 4.14 -8.08
C GLY A 317 6.51 4.46 -8.61
N GLY A 318 7.38 3.44 -8.65
CA GLY A 318 8.78 3.54 -9.04
C GLY A 318 9.74 3.99 -7.95
N ALA A 319 9.26 4.27 -6.73
CA ALA A 319 10.13 4.64 -5.61
C ALA A 319 10.83 3.44 -4.95
N VAL A 320 10.65 2.24 -5.46
CA VAL A 320 11.19 0.99 -4.88
C VAL A 320 11.85 0.13 -5.94
N SER A 321 12.98 -0.47 -5.59
CA SER A 321 13.65 -1.54 -6.34
C SER A 321 13.84 -2.79 -5.46
N GLY A 322 14.29 -3.90 -6.06
CA GLY A 322 14.39 -5.18 -5.35
C GLY A 322 13.01 -5.74 -5.01
N VAL A 323 12.12 -5.86 -6.01
CA VAL A 323 10.71 -6.25 -5.84
C VAL A 323 10.45 -7.73 -6.07
N ALA A 324 11.46 -8.49 -6.44
CA ALA A 324 11.36 -9.93 -6.65
C ALA A 324 12.70 -10.64 -6.51
N GLY A 325 12.63 -11.92 -6.29
CA GLY A 325 13.73 -12.86 -6.35
C GLY A 325 13.24 -14.19 -6.88
N ARG A 326 14.03 -15.24 -6.72
CA ARG A 326 13.81 -16.49 -7.41
C ARG A 326 12.43 -17.13 -7.13
N ASN A 327 11.98 -17.13 -5.87
CA ASN A 327 10.68 -17.69 -5.50
C ASN A 327 9.80 -16.73 -4.69
N TRP A 328 10.05 -15.43 -4.78
CA TRP A 328 9.27 -14.43 -4.06
C TRP A 328 8.99 -13.18 -4.90
N MET A 329 7.87 -12.52 -4.62
CA MET A 329 7.41 -11.29 -5.25
C MET A 329 6.85 -10.33 -4.21
N LEU A 330 7.14 -9.03 -4.33
CA LEU A 330 6.47 -7.97 -3.58
C LEU A 330 5.27 -7.45 -4.37
N ILE A 331 4.17 -7.14 -3.68
CA ILE A 331 2.95 -6.60 -4.29
C ILE A 331 2.41 -5.38 -3.51
N GLY A 332 1.52 -4.62 -4.12
CA GLY A 332 0.89 -3.45 -3.52
C GLY A 332 1.90 -2.42 -3.01
N ASP A 333 1.67 -1.85 -1.83
CA ASP A 333 2.56 -0.85 -1.21
C ASP A 333 3.98 -1.37 -0.97
N ALA A 334 4.16 -2.66 -0.75
CA ALA A 334 5.48 -3.26 -0.60
C ALA A 334 6.31 -3.13 -1.88
N ALA A 335 5.68 -3.20 -3.06
CA ALA A 335 6.28 -2.95 -4.37
C ALA A 335 6.15 -1.49 -4.82
N ALA A 336 5.65 -0.58 -3.96
CA ALA A 336 5.32 0.81 -4.29
C ALA A 336 4.33 0.92 -5.48
N CYS A 337 3.38 -0.01 -5.59
CA CYS A 337 2.31 0.07 -6.59
C CYS A 337 1.19 1.00 -6.09
N VAL A 338 1.51 2.29 -6.02
CA VAL A 338 0.62 3.38 -5.65
C VAL A 338 0.76 4.45 -6.72
N ASN A 339 -0.36 4.96 -7.23
CA ASN A 339 -0.35 5.99 -8.27
C ASN A 339 0.40 7.24 -7.75
N PRO A 340 1.45 7.70 -8.46
CA PRO A 340 2.27 8.81 -7.99
C PRO A 340 1.57 10.15 -7.90
N LEU A 341 0.46 10.34 -8.63
CA LEU A 341 -0.22 11.62 -8.71
C LEU A 341 -1.33 11.77 -7.66
N ASN A 342 -2.17 10.76 -7.51
CA ASN A 342 -3.38 10.81 -6.66
C ASN A 342 -3.30 9.96 -5.39
N GLY A 343 -2.29 9.07 -5.27
CA GLY A 343 -2.09 8.23 -4.09
C GLY A 343 -3.02 7.02 -4.02
N GLU A 344 -3.70 6.65 -5.09
CA GLU A 344 -4.47 5.40 -5.18
C GLU A 344 -3.56 4.19 -5.05
N GLY A 345 -3.94 3.23 -4.22
CA GLY A 345 -3.11 2.06 -3.93
C GLY A 345 -3.90 0.79 -3.63
N ILE A 346 -5.18 0.88 -3.23
CA ILE A 346 -6.00 -0.32 -2.98
C ILE A 346 -6.20 -1.10 -4.27
N ASP A 347 -6.58 -0.43 -5.33
CA ASP A 347 -6.82 -0.95 -6.66
C ASP A 347 -5.58 -1.60 -7.28
N TYR A 348 -4.45 -0.88 -7.28
CA TYR A 348 -3.16 -1.43 -7.74
C TYR A 348 -2.68 -2.59 -6.84
N GLY A 349 -2.97 -2.52 -5.54
CA GLY A 349 -2.69 -3.61 -4.62
C GLY A 349 -3.45 -4.89 -4.98
N MET A 350 -4.76 -4.77 -5.26
CA MET A 350 -5.61 -5.88 -5.66
C MET A 350 -5.23 -6.42 -7.06
N GLU A 351 -4.92 -5.53 -8.00
CA GLU A 351 -4.50 -5.91 -9.34
C GLU A 351 -3.14 -6.61 -9.35
N THR A 352 -2.14 -6.09 -8.63
CA THR A 352 -0.84 -6.76 -8.49
C THR A 352 -0.95 -8.11 -7.80
N ALA A 353 -1.92 -8.29 -6.90
CA ALA A 353 -2.22 -9.57 -6.27
C ALA A 353 -2.68 -10.60 -7.30
N ARG A 354 -3.63 -10.23 -8.18
CA ARG A 354 -4.10 -11.08 -9.29
C ARG A 354 -2.95 -11.45 -10.21
N LEU A 355 -2.20 -10.45 -10.70
CA LEU A 355 -1.06 -10.66 -11.60
C LEU A 355 0.02 -11.56 -10.99
N ALA A 356 0.34 -11.36 -9.70
CA ALA A 356 1.33 -12.19 -9.01
C ALA A 356 0.87 -13.65 -8.92
N VAL A 357 -0.41 -13.90 -8.58
CA VAL A 357 -0.95 -15.26 -8.52
C VAL A 357 -1.01 -15.90 -9.92
N GLU A 358 -1.31 -15.14 -10.97
CA GLU A 358 -1.24 -15.62 -12.35
C GLU A 358 0.19 -16.01 -12.77
N CYS A 359 1.20 -15.31 -12.26
CA CYS A 359 2.61 -15.65 -12.49
C CYS A 359 3.08 -16.91 -11.78
N LEU A 360 2.40 -17.37 -10.70
CA LEU A 360 2.84 -18.50 -9.91
C LEU A 360 2.99 -19.78 -10.76
N GLY A 361 4.07 -20.51 -10.52
CA GLY A 361 4.33 -21.80 -11.19
C GLY A 361 5.56 -22.49 -10.64
N ALA A 362 5.56 -23.81 -10.67
CA ALA A 362 6.69 -24.63 -10.21
C ALA A 362 7.96 -24.34 -11.03
N GLY A 363 9.07 -24.09 -10.34
CA GLY A 363 10.38 -23.85 -10.96
C GLY A 363 10.54 -22.51 -11.65
N LYS A 364 9.55 -21.62 -11.63
CA LYS A 364 9.69 -20.27 -12.20
C LYS A 364 10.62 -19.42 -11.34
N ASP A 365 11.41 -18.58 -12.02
CA ASP A 365 12.25 -17.54 -11.44
C ASP A 365 11.58 -16.18 -11.64
N TYR A 366 11.25 -15.48 -10.55
CA TYR A 366 10.56 -14.20 -10.60
C TYR A 366 11.50 -13.00 -10.63
N THR A 367 12.81 -13.19 -10.52
CA THR A 367 13.81 -12.12 -10.42
C THR A 367 13.69 -11.09 -11.54
N LEU A 368 13.50 -11.53 -12.77
CA LEU A 368 13.29 -10.67 -13.93
C LEU A 368 11.84 -10.64 -14.39
N LEU A 369 11.12 -11.74 -14.23
CA LEU A 369 9.73 -11.87 -14.68
C LEU A 369 8.81 -10.83 -14.01
N TRP A 370 8.87 -10.72 -12.68
CA TRP A 370 7.95 -9.84 -11.95
C TRP A 370 8.21 -8.34 -12.18
N PRO A 371 9.45 -7.84 -12.11
CA PRO A 371 9.72 -6.45 -12.50
C PRO A 371 9.32 -6.13 -13.94
N ASP A 372 9.40 -7.09 -14.86
CA ASP A 372 8.97 -6.91 -16.25
C ASP A 372 7.44 -6.79 -16.36
N VAL A 373 6.70 -7.63 -15.65
CA VAL A 373 5.23 -7.52 -15.53
C VAL A 373 4.84 -6.13 -15.00
N LEU A 374 5.42 -5.70 -13.87
CA LEU A 374 5.11 -4.38 -13.29
C LEU A 374 5.44 -3.22 -14.24
N ARG A 375 6.55 -3.31 -14.97
CA ARG A 375 6.94 -2.29 -15.93
C ARG A 375 5.99 -2.24 -17.11
N ARG A 376 5.56 -3.38 -17.63
CA ARG A 376 4.64 -3.47 -18.77
C ARG A 376 3.26 -2.94 -18.40
N GLU A 377 2.75 -3.30 -17.22
CA GLU A 377 1.40 -2.91 -16.78
C GLU A 377 1.33 -1.43 -16.33
N TYR A 378 2.37 -0.93 -15.65
CA TYR A 378 2.29 0.38 -14.98
C TYR A 378 3.39 1.37 -15.40
N GLY A 379 4.41 0.93 -16.12
CA GLY A 379 5.62 1.73 -16.36
C GLY A 379 5.36 3.07 -17.02
N GLU A 380 4.53 3.09 -18.06
CA GLU A 380 4.17 4.29 -18.81
C GLU A 380 3.30 5.24 -17.96
N ALA A 381 2.18 4.75 -17.43
CA ALA A 381 1.25 5.54 -16.64
C ALA A 381 1.92 6.10 -15.37
N PHE A 382 2.67 5.27 -14.64
CA PHE A 382 3.42 5.73 -13.46
C PHE A 382 4.57 6.67 -13.83
N GLY A 383 5.17 6.52 -15.00
CA GLY A 383 6.19 7.43 -15.53
C GLY A 383 5.65 8.84 -15.70
N LEU A 384 4.53 8.97 -16.39
CA LEU A 384 3.83 10.24 -16.59
C LEU A 384 3.35 10.82 -15.24
N ALA A 385 2.70 10.02 -14.42
CA ALA A 385 2.20 10.44 -13.11
C ALA A 385 3.33 10.94 -12.19
N ARG A 386 4.51 10.30 -12.17
CA ARG A 386 5.69 10.78 -11.43
C ARG A 386 6.21 12.12 -11.95
N MET A 387 6.24 12.30 -13.26
CA MET A 387 6.66 13.57 -13.85
C MET A 387 5.75 14.70 -13.37
N LEU A 388 4.43 14.52 -13.44
CA LEU A 388 3.44 15.49 -12.98
C LEU A 388 3.54 15.70 -11.46
N ALA A 389 3.64 14.64 -10.67
CA ALA A 389 3.79 14.72 -9.23
C ALA A 389 5.05 15.49 -8.79
N ARG A 390 6.16 15.35 -9.52
CA ARG A 390 7.37 16.16 -9.29
C ARG A 390 7.13 17.66 -9.52
N LEU A 391 6.35 18.04 -10.51
CA LEU A 391 5.96 19.43 -10.74
C LEU A 391 5.10 19.96 -9.58
N LEU A 392 4.20 19.15 -9.06
CA LEU A 392 3.36 19.53 -7.92
C LEU A 392 4.12 19.69 -6.59
N THR A 393 5.37 19.22 -6.48
CA THR A 393 6.23 19.53 -5.33
C THR A 393 6.75 20.98 -5.30
N TYR A 394 6.40 21.81 -6.30
CA TYR A 394 6.68 23.24 -6.33
C TYR A 394 5.38 24.01 -6.05
N PRO A 395 5.06 24.34 -4.78
CA PRO A 395 3.79 24.94 -4.42
C PRO A 395 3.57 26.31 -5.06
N GLN A 396 4.65 27.02 -5.48
CA GLN A 396 4.57 28.29 -6.17
C GLN A 396 3.90 28.20 -7.55
N LEU A 397 3.88 27.02 -8.18
CA LEU A 397 3.21 26.80 -9.46
C LEU A 397 1.69 26.65 -9.30
N LEU A 398 1.22 26.21 -8.13
CA LEU A 398 -0.19 25.90 -7.91
C LEU A 398 -1.12 27.12 -8.12
N PRO A 399 -0.82 28.33 -7.62
CA PRO A 399 -1.66 29.50 -7.88
C PRO A 399 -1.74 29.91 -9.34
N VAL A 400 -0.77 29.54 -10.17
CA VAL A 400 -0.73 29.87 -11.60
C VAL A 400 -1.44 28.81 -12.43
N VAL A 401 -1.16 27.54 -12.17
CA VAL A 401 -1.68 26.40 -12.95
C VAL A 401 -3.09 26.00 -12.48
N GLY A 402 -3.36 26.09 -11.20
CA GLY A 402 -4.63 25.68 -10.59
C GLY A 402 -5.86 26.35 -11.21
N PRO A 403 -5.91 27.67 -11.33
CA PRO A 403 -7.05 28.37 -11.95
C PRO A 403 -7.31 27.93 -13.39
N VAL A 404 -6.25 27.65 -14.15
CA VAL A 404 -6.36 27.19 -15.55
C VAL A 404 -6.85 25.74 -15.60
N ALA A 405 -6.32 24.87 -14.75
CA ALA A 405 -6.72 23.47 -14.69
C ALA A 405 -8.18 23.26 -14.26
N LEU A 406 -8.71 24.15 -13.40
CA LEU A 406 -10.11 24.08 -12.93
C LEU A 406 -11.09 24.89 -13.77
N ARG A 407 -10.65 25.68 -14.77
CA ARG A 407 -11.53 26.38 -15.70
C ARG A 407 -12.03 25.44 -16.79
N ARG A 408 -13.35 25.45 -17.03
CA ARG A 408 -13.98 24.76 -18.16
C ARG A 408 -13.42 25.30 -19.50
N PRO A 409 -13.11 24.48 -20.54
CA PRO A 409 -13.41 23.05 -20.71
C PRO A 409 -12.23 22.10 -20.33
N LEU A 410 -11.02 22.64 -20.06
CA LEU A 410 -9.81 21.84 -19.80
C LEU A 410 -9.95 20.86 -18.63
N GLY A 411 -10.61 21.26 -17.55
CA GLY A 411 -10.78 20.42 -16.37
C GLY A 411 -11.51 19.08 -16.62
N ARG A 412 -12.36 19.02 -17.65
CA ARG A 412 -13.08 17.79 -18.02
C ARG A 412 -12.23 16.77 -18.78
N HIS A 413 -11.13 17.20 -19.40
CA HIS A 413 -10.28 16.36 -20.25
C HIS A 413 -8.96 15.94 -19.58
N VAL A 414 -8.54 16.65 -18.54
CA VAL A 414 -7.26 16.41 -17.85
C VAL A 414 -7.41 15.46 -16.66
N MET A 415 -8.64 15.21 -16.19
CA MET A 415 -8.92 14.50 -14.94
C MET A 415 -9.29 13.00 -15.04
N PRO A 416 -9.49 12.37 -16.20
CA PRO A 416 -9.75 10.93 -16.30
C PRO A 416 -8.49 10.07 -16.35
N VAL A 417 -7.36 10.49 -15.77
CA VAL A 417 -6.14 9.66 -15.77
C VAL A 417 -5.91 9.02 -14.41
#